data_e5785576c568d75fcb542333e0c73a78
#
_entry.id   e5785576c568d75fcb542333e0c73a78
#
_cell.length_a   1.000
_cell.length_b   1.000
_cell.length_c   1.000
_cell.angle_alpha   90.00
_cell.angle_beta   90.00
_cell.angle_gamma   90.00
#
_symmetry.space_group_name_H-M   'P 1'
#
loop_
_entity.id
_entity.type
_entity.pdbx_description
1 polymer ?
#
loop_
_entity_poly.entity_id
_entity_poly.type
_entity_poly.pdbx_seq_one_letter_code
_entity_poly.pdbx_strand_id
1 'polypeptide(L)'
;LVTSRRRAEWWTSPQCRHVVRRGKLDDCRFGHGAMAEKKPQLILVFSGKRKSGKDYITETLRKRIGDDKCTILRLSEPIKAAYAKDHNLDYNRLMDSSDYKEVYRAQMVSWGEEKRNADATFFCRLAVQRSSGWEYPVWIVSDARRETDIDFFRESFPCPTLAVRVRATEATRRNRGWVHTPGIDDATTECGLDHVTKWDFVLANDDGDDLEAQLQAVLRAIHERCSL
;
A
#
# COMPACT_ATOMS: atom_id res chain seq x y z
N LEU A 1 5.47 -15.24 -37.93
CA LEU A 1 6.20 -13.96 -37.91
C LEU A 1 5.20 -12.82 -37.97
N VAL A 2 4.61 -12.44 -36.81
CA VAL A 2 3.97 -11.13 -36.60
C VAL A 2 4.55 -10.54 -35.35
N THR A 3 5.38 -9.55 -35.56
CA THR A 3 6.26 -8.90 -34.62
C THR A 3 5.51 -7.98 -33.65
N SER A 4 5.86 -8.11 -32.41
CA SER A 4 5.60 -7.21 -31.26
C SER A 4 5.85 -5.74 -31.60
N ARG A 5 4.82 -4.93 -31.70
CA ARG A 5 4.92 -3.46 -31.67
C ARG A 5 3.66 -2.84 -31.05
N ARG A 6 3.40 -3.10 -29.75
CA ARG A 6 2.50 -2.27 -28.93
C ARG A 6 2.93 -2.23 -27.47
N ARG A 7 4.15 -1.79 -27.22
CA ARG A 7 4.72 -1.66 -25.87
C ARG A 7 5.12 -0.22 -25.51
N ALA A 8 4.69 0.80 -26.24
CA ALA A 8 5.34 2.11 -26.15
C ALA A 8 4.46 3.34 -25.93
N GLU A 9 3.14 3.25 -25.76
CA GLU A 9 2.32 4.47 -25.79
C GLU A 9 1.82 5.01 -24.43
N TRP A 10 2.11 4.32 -23.31
CA TRP A 10 1.69 4.78 -21.98
C TRP A 10 2.68 5.69 -21.27
N TRP A 11 3.86 5.95 -21.86
CA TRP A 11 4.99 6.67 -21.25
C TRP A 11 5.27 8.04 -21.88
N THR A 12 4.40 8.56 -22.74
CA THR A 12 4.65 9.79 -23.51
C THR A 12 4.10 11.07 -22.90
N SER A 13 3.70 11.07 -21.62
CA SER A 13 3.45 12.33 -20.92
C SER A 13 4.80 13.00 -20.61
N PRO A 14 4.95 14.32 -20.84
CA PRO A 14 6.21 15.04 -20.58
C PRO A 14 6.68 14.95 -19.12
N GLN A 15 5.79 14.59 -18.20
CA GLN A 15 6.06 14.46 -16.76
C GLN A 15 6.67 13.11 -16.35
N CYS A 16 6.66 12.08 -17.23
CA CYS A 16 7.10 10.73 -16.88
C CYS A 16 8.42 10.28 -17.53
N ARG A 17 9.11 11.11 -18.31
CA ARG A 17 10.29 10.67 -19.11
C ARG A 17 11.58 10.43 -18.32
N HIS A 18 11.58 10.66 -16.99
CA HIS A 18 12.85 10.63 -16.22
C HIS A 18 12.91 9.57 -15.11
N VAL A 19 12.01 8.60 -15.05
CA VAL A 19 11.90 7.75 -13.85
C VAL A 19 12.42 6.33 -14.01
N VAL A 20 13.04 5.87 -15.05
CA VAL A 20 13.73 4.55 -14.94
C VAL A 20 14.84 4.37 -15.96
N ARG A 21 16.08 4.63 -15.58
CA ARG A 21 17.23 3.82 -16.00
C ARG A 21 17.95 3.32 -14.76
N ARG A 22 17.97 2.00 -14.57
CA ARG A 22 18.77 1.26 -13.59
C ARG A 22 18.44 1.51 -12.12
N GLY A 23 17.27 1.10 -11.61
CA GLY A 23 17.12 0.76 -10.17
C GLY A 23 17.48 1.83 -9.12
N LYS A 24 17.78 3.05 -9.50
CA LYS A 24 17.98 4.23 -8.65
C LYS A 24 17.17 5.37 -9.22
N LEU A 25 16.47 6.07 -8.35
CA LEU A 25 15.85 7.36 -8.66
C LEU A 25 17.00 8.36 -8.89
N ASP A 26 17.43 8.51 -10.15
CA ASP A 26 18.38 9.56 -10.49
C ASP A 26 17.69 10.93 -10.41
N ASP A 27 18.41 11.89 -9.84
CA ASP A 27 18.06 13.30 -9.63
C ASP A 27 17.17 13.90 -10.72
N CYS A 28 15.87 13.99 -10.46
CA CYS A 28 14.99 14.86 -11.22
C CYS A 28 15.27 16.31 -10.81
N ARG A 29 16.18 16.98 -11.52
CA ARG A 29 16.33 18.45 -11.42
C ARG A 29 15.11 19.13 -12.01
N PHE A 30 14.16 19.48 -11.16
CA PHE A 30 13.15 20.49 -11.46
C PHE A 30 13.69 21.87 -11.16
N GLY A 31 13.33 22.83 -12.01
CA GLY A 31 13.83 24.19 -12.05
C GLY A 31 13.83 24.92 -10.70
N HIS A 32 14.84 25.75 -10.52
CA HIS A 32 15.16 26.54 -9.35
C HIS A 32 14.00 27.45 -8.88
N GLY A 33 13.30 26.98 -7.89
CA GLY A 33 12.56 27.76 -6.93
C GLY A 33 12.71 27.02 -5.61
N ALA A 34 13.33 27.62 -4.59
CA ALA A 34 13.68 27.00 -3.32
C ALA A 34 12.42 26.69 -2.49
N MET A 35 11.66 25.70 -2.91
CA MET A 35 10.81 24.90 -2.05
C MET A 35 11.60 23.65 -1.73
N ALA A 36 11.95 23.43 -0.46
CA ALA A 36 12.52 22.17 0.00
C ALA A 36 11.65 21.03 -0.56
N GLU A 37 12.23 20.18 -1.43
CA GLU A 37 11.52 19.01 -1.97
C GLU A 37 11.02 18.19 -0.78
N LYS A 38 9.72 18.25 -0.51
CA LYS A 38 9.08 17.46 0.53
C LYS A 38 9.18 16.01 0.09
N LYS A 39 10.02 15.24 0.78
CA LYS A 39 10.19 13.80 0.60
C LYS A 39 9.73 13.11 1.90
N PRO A 40 9.24 11.88 1.86
CA PRO A 40 8.94 11.17 3.10
C PRO A 40 10.20 11.06 3.95
N GLN A 41 10.05 11.30 5.24
CA GLN A 41 11.10 11.09 6.26
C GLN A 41 10.98 9.68 6.84
N LEU A 42 9.79 9.09 6.79
CA LEU A 42 9.51 7.76 7.28
C LEU A 42 8.35 7.13 6.50
N ILE A 43 8.47 5.85 6.20
CA ILE A 43 7.41 5.04 5.59
C ILE A 43 7.08 3.88 6.53
N LEU A 44 5.80 3.72 6.87
CA LEU A 44 5.29 2.55 7.59
C LEU A 44 4.51 1.67 6.61
N VAL A 45 4.92 0.42 6.45
CA VAL A 45 4.27 -0.52 5.53
C VAL A 45 3.49 -1.54 6.35
N PHE A 46 2.17 -1.43 6.32
CA PHE A 46 1.26 -2.27 7.08
C PHE A 46 0.80 -3.49 6.28
N SER A 47 0.79 -4.62 6.95
CA SER A 47 0.18 -5.86 6.49
C SER A 47 -0.73 -6.45 7.58
N GLY A 48 -1.71 -7.21 7.16
CA GLY A 48 -2.64 -7.92 8.06
C GLY A 48 -3.79 -8.52 7.27
N LYS A 49 -4.31 -9.64 7.77
CA LYS A 49 -5.42 -10.35 7.14
C LYS A 49 -6.72 -9.54 7.18
N ARG A 50 -7.69 -9.94 6.36
CA ARG A 50 -9.03 -9.35 6.37
C ARG A 50 -9.62 -9.37 7.79
N LYS A 51 -10.26 -8.26 8.18
CA LYS A 51 -10.86 -8.05 9.52
C LYS A 51 -9.87 -8.11 10.70
N SER A 52 -8.55 -8.02 10.48
CA SER A 52 -7.59 -7.88 11.57
C SER A 52 -7.64 -6.52 12.28
N GLY A 53 -8.36 -5.52 11.72
CA GLY A 53 -8.43 -4.17 12.26
C GLY A 53 -7.35 -3.24 11.72
N LYS A 54 -6.62 -3.65 10.71
CA LYS A 54 -5.53 -2.89 10.10
C LYS A 54 -5.95 -1.47 9.69
N ASP A 55 -7.09 -1.32 9.03
CA ASP A 55 -7.57 -0.02 8.55
C ASP A 55 -7.93 0.93 9.71
N TYR A 56 -8.49 0.40 10.80
CA TYR A 56 -8.72 1.15 12.04
C TYR A 56 -7.40 1.65 12.65
N ILE A 57 -6.41 0.78 12.74
CA ILE A 57 -5.08 1.08 13.29
C ILE A 57 -4.38 2.16 12.45
N THR A 58 -4.34 2.00 11.15
CA THR A 58 -3.67 2.96 10.24
C THR A 58 -4.33 4.33 10.29
N GLU A 59 -5.65 4.38 10.33
CA GLU A 59 -6.40 5.63 10.44
C GLU A 59 -6.23 6.29 11.82
N THR A 60 -6.17 5.49 12.90
CA THR A 60 -5.90 5.98 14.26
C THR A 60 -4.50 6.60 14.34
N LEU A 61 -3.48 5.94 13.78
CA LEU A 61 -2.12 6.47 13.74
C LEU A 61 -2.05 7.76 12.91
N ARG A 62 -2.67 7.80 11.73
CA ARG A 62 -2.72 8.99 10.89
C ARG A 62 -3.25 10.20 11.66
N LYS A 63 -4.39 10.04 12.35
CA LYS A 63 -5.00 11.10 13.17
C LYS A 63 -4.09 11.56 14.32
N ARG A 64 -3.37 10.64 14.97
CA ARG A 64 -2.47 10.96 16.07
C ARG A 64 -1.18 11.63 15.63
N ILE A 65 -0.69 11.31 14.44
CA ILE A 65 0.48 11.96 13.84
C ILE A 65 0.11 13.38 13.37
N GLY A 66 -1.10 13.55 12.87
CA GLY A 66 -1.64 14.79 12.33
C GLY A 66 -1.92 14.69 10.83
N ASP A 67 -3.06 15.24 10.43
CA ASP A 67 -3.55 15.20 9.05
C ASP A 67 -2.66 16.01 8.08
N ASP A 68 -1.88 16.94 8.60
CA ASP A 68 -0.90 17.75 7.88
C ASP A 68 0.48 17.10 7.76
N LYS A 69 0.73 16.03 8.52
CA LYS A 69 2.04 15.35 8.62
C LYS A 69 2.02 13.92 8.09
N CYS A 70 0.86 13.31 7.96
CA CYS A 70 0.73 11.91 7.61
C CYS A 70 -0.33 11.65 6.55
N THR A 71 0.02 10.83 5.56
CA THR A 71 -0.93 10.34 4.56
C THR A 71 -0.99 8.83 4.51
N ILE A 72 -2.13 8.29 4.07
CA ILE A 72 -2.31 6.86 3.82
C ILE A 72 -2.28 6.57 2.32
N LEU A 73 -1.37 5.67 1.93
CA LEU A 73 -1.27 5.11 0.59
C LEU A 73 -1.93 3.73 0.57
N ARG A 74 -2.89 3.54 -0.32
CA ARG A 74 -3.56 2.24 -0.51
C ARG A 74 -3.15 1.63 -1.83
N LEU A 75 -2.46 0.48 -1.79
CA LEU A 75 -2.03 -0.23 -3.00
C LEU A 75 -3.22 -0.83 -3.77
N SER A 76 -4.31 -1.16 -3.07
CA SER A 76 -5.51 -1.72 -3.69
C SER A 76 -6.40 -0.67 -4.40
N GLU A 77 -6.25 0.60 -4.11
CA GLU A 77 -7.06 1.65 -4.72
C GLU A 77 -6.71 1.85 -6.22
N PRO A 78 -5.43 1.98 -6.59
CA PRO A 78 -5.03 2.03 -7.99
C PRO A 78 -5.43 0.79 -8.80
N ILE A 79 -5.47 -0.39 -8.17
CA ILE A 79 -5.94 -1.64 -8.81
C ILE A 79 -7.36 -1.46 -9.32
N LYS A 80 -8.28 -1.01 -8.44
CA LYS A 80 -9.67 -0.81 -8.79
C LYS A 80 -9.85 0.24 -9.87
N ALA A 81 -9.11 1.35 -9.79
CA ALA A 81 -9.19 2.40 -10.78
C ALA A 81 -8.65 1.98 -12.15
N ALA A 82 -7.55 1.23 -12.19
CA ALA A 82 -6.99 0.70 -13.42
C ALA A 82 -7.91 -0.39 -14.02
N TYR A 83 -8.40 -1.30 -13.19
CA TYR A 83 -9.34 -2.34 -13.60
C TYR A 83 -10.64 -1.74 -14.15
N ALA A 84 -11.23 -0.76 -13.45
CA ALA A 84 -12.44 -0.07 -13.90
C ALA A 84 -12.23 0.57 -15.28
N LYS A 85 -11.08 1.21 -15.49
CA LYS A 85 -10.73 1.81 -16.78
C LYS A 85 -10.56 0.76 -17.88
N ASP A 86 -9.81 -0.31 -17.62
CA ASP A 86 -9.51 -1.36 -18.60
C ASP A 86 -10.76 -2.13 -19.02
N HIS A 87 -11.75 -2.24 -18.12
CA HIS A 87 -13.00 -3.00 -18.35
C HIS A 87 -14.25 -2.12 -18.52
N ASN A 88 -14.07 -0.80 -18.59
CA ASN A 88 -15.17 0.18 -18.73
C ASN A 88 -16.25 0.03 -17.64
N LEU A 89 -15.82 -0.10 -16.36
CA LEU A 89 -16.68 -0.26 -15.19
C LEU A 89 -16.78 1.03 -14.38
N ASP A 90 -17.85 1.12 -13.56
CA ASP A 90 -18.04 2.23 -12.63
C ASP A 90 -17.06 2.11 -11.44
N TYR A 91 -16.06 2.99 -11.41
CA TYR A 91 -15.06 3.05 -10.35
C TYR A 91 -15.67 3.28 -8.96
N ASN A 92 -16.65 4.19 -8.84
CA ASN A 92 -17.24 4.53 -7.55
C ASN A 92 -17.97 3.33 -6.94
N ARG A 93 -18.67 2.55 -7.75
CA ARG A 93 -19.32 1.31 -7.33
C ARG A 93 -18.34 0.19 -6.98
N LEU A 94 -17.13 0.18 -7.57
CA LEU A 94 -16.05 -0.74 -7.16
C LEU A 94 -15.41 -0.33 -5.83
N MET A 95 -15.52 0.94 -5.44
CA MET A 95 -14.95 1.46 -4.19
C MET A 95 -15.85 1.20 -2.98
N ASP A 96 -17.16 1.09 -3.17
CA ASP A 96 -18.08 0.82 -2.08
C ASP A 96 -18.06 -0.66 -1.63
N SER A 97 -18.90 -1.02 -0.65
CA SER A 97 -19.05 -2.38 -0.13
C SER A 97 -20.21 -3.15 -0.76
N SER A 98 -20.68 -2.71 -1.94
CA SER A 98 -21.83 -3.27 -2.63
C SER A 98 -21.56 -4.63 -3.27
N ASP A 99 -22.63 -5.33 -3.60
CA ASP A 99 -22.61 -6.60 -4.35
C ASP A 99 -21.93 -6.45 -5.72
N TYR A 100 -21.98 -5.26 -6.32
CA TYR A 100 -21.31 -4.96 -7.57
C TYR A 100 -19.80 -5.27 -7.50
N LYS A 101 -19.12 -4.86 -6.43
CA LYS A 101 -17.72 -5.15 -6.21
C LYS A 101 -17.46 -6.66 -6.07
N GLU A 102 -18.34 -7.38 -5.40
CA GLU A 102 -18.20 -8.82 -5.22
C GLU A 102 -18.28 -9.59 -6.54
N VAL A 103 -19.14 -9.14 -7.48
CA VAL A 103 -19.24 -9.71 -8.83
C VAL A 103 -17.89 -9.68 -9.56
N TYR A 104 -17.13 -8.61 -9.41
CA TYR A 104 -15.84 -8.44 -10.12
C TYR A 104 -14.61 -8.82 -9.28
N ARG A 105 -14.79 -9.19 -8.00
CA ARG A 105 -13.67 -9.45 -7.08
C ARG A 105 -12.69 -10.49 -7.62
N ALA A 106 -13.18 -11.65 -8.03
CA ALA A 106 -12.33 -12.73 -8.53
C ALA A 106 -11.56 -12.32 -9.79
N GLN A 107 -12.22 -11.63 -10.71
CA GLN A 107 -11.60 -11.13 -11.93
C GLN A 107 -10.57 -10.04 -11.65
N MET A 108 -10.83 -9.12 -10.70
CA MET A 108 -9.86 -8.12 -10.27
C MET A 108 -8.62 -8.76 -9.64
N VAL A 109 -8.79 -9.84 -8.86
CA VAL A 109 -7.66 -10.57 -8.28
C VAL A 109 -6.81 -11.19 -9.39
N SER A 110 -7.41 -11.92 -10.32
CA SER A 110 -6.71 -12.55 -11.44
C SER A 110 -5.97 -11.51 -12.31
N TRP A 111 -6.65 -10.43 -12.68
CA TRP A 111 -6.06 -9.33 -13.42
C TRP A 111 -4.89 -8.66 -12.67
N GLY A 112 -5.05 -8.47 -11.36
CA GLY A 112 -4.01 -7.92 -10.50
C GLY A 112 -2.77 -8.82 -10.44
N GLU A 113 -2.97 -10.14 -10.36
CA GLU A 113 -1.87 -11.11 -10.39
C GLU A 113 -1.13 -11.09 -11.75
N GLU A 114 -1.84 -11.00 -12.85
CA GLU A 114 -1.24 -10.87 -14.19
C GLU A 114 -0.35 -9.62 -14.28
N LYS A 115 -0.84 -8.47 -13.81
CA LYS A 115 -0.05 -7.23 -13.77
C LYS A 115 1.19 -7.36 -12.89
N ARG A 116 1.07 -7.98 -11.70
CA ARG A 116 2.20 -8.22 -10.79
C ARG A 116 3.21 -9.22 -11.34
N ASN A 117 2.77 -10.23 -12.08
CA ASN A 117 3.67 -11.18 -12.73
C ASN A 117 4.50 -10.52 -13.85
N ALA A 118 3.92 -9.53 -14.52
CA ALA A 118 4.64 -8.71 -15.50
C ALA A 118 5.58 -7.69 -14.84
N ASP A 119 5.18 -7.15 -13.68
CA ASP A 119 5.91 -6.14 -12.93
C ASP A 119 5.47 -6.14 -11.44
N ALA A 120 6.30 -6.73 -10.59
CA ALA A 120 6.01 -6.90 -9.15
C ALA A 120 5.77 -5.57 -8.42
N THR A 121 6.33 -4.46 -8.91
CA THR A 121 6.25 -3.13 -8.29
C THR A 121 5.14 -2.23 -8.89
N PHE A 122 4.41 -2.74 -9.87
CA PHE A 122 3.43 -1.96 -10.65
C PHE A 122 2.45 -1.16 -9.76
N PHE A 123 1.83 -1.81 -8.77
CA PHE A 123 0.84 -1.15 -7.92
C PHE A 123 1.45 -0.19 -6.91
N CYS A 124 2.66 -0.49 -6.42
CA CYS A 124 3.39 0.42 -5.52
C CYS A 124 3.72 1.72 -6.25
N ARG A 125 4.28 1.64 -7.46
CA ARG A 125 4.55 2.83 -8.28
C ARG A 125 3.28 3.60 -8.60
N LEU A 126 2.22 2.91 -8.98
CA LEU A 126 0.95 3.55 -9.31
C LEU A 126 0.31 4.24 -8.11
N ALA A 127 0.40 3.64 -6.91
CA ALA A 127 -0.08 4.25 -5.67
C ALA A 127 0.70 5.54 -5.34
N VAL A 128 2.02 5.50 -5.42
CA VAL A 128 2.88 6.67 -5.19
C VAL A 128 2.60 7.78 -6.21
N GLN A 129 2.47 7.44 -7.50
CA GLN A 129 2.21 8.43 -8.56
C GLN A 129 0.86 9.12 -8.44
N ARG A 130 -0.15 8.43 -7.92
CA ARG A 130 -1.52 8.97 -7.78
C ARG A 130 -1.75 9.70 -6.45
N SER A 131 -0.87 9.48 -5.50
CA SER A 131 -0.99 10.10 -4.19
C SER A 131 -0.43 11.54 -4.20
N SER A 132 -0.97 12.39 -3.34
CA SER A 132 -0.34 13.64 -2.92
C SER A 132 0.71 13.41 -1.83
N GLY A 133 1.22 12.16 -1.70
CA GLY A 133 2.10 11.73 -0.62
C GLY A 133 3.34 12.59 -0.44
N TRP A 134 3.87 13.15 -1.51
CA TRP A 134 5.07 14.00 -1.50
C TRP A 134 4.96 15.24 -0.62
N GLU A 135 3.75 15.64 -0.23
CA GLU A 135 3.50 16.77 0.67
C GLU A 135 3.67 16.41 2.15
N TYR A 136 3.74 15.10 2.48
CA TYR A 136 3.71 14.59 3.84
C TYR A 136 5.03 13.93 4.25
N PRO A 137 5.56 14.23 5.45
CA PRO A 137 6.78 13.61 5.96
C PRO A 137 6.60 12.13 6.37
N VAL A 138 5.39 11.70 6.70
CA VAL A 138 5.11 10.31 7.08
C VAL A 138 4.11 9.68 6.12
N TRP A 139 4.49 8.52 5.58
CA TRP A 139 3.60 7.72 4.76
C TRP A 139 3.20 6.44 5.49
N ILE A 140 1.92 6.12 5.45
CA ILE A 140 1.39 4.83 5.88
C ILE A 140 0.89 4.09 4.65
N VAL A 141 1.60 3.04 4.24
CA VAL A 141 1.14 2.10 3.22
C VAL A 141 0.26 1.07 3.91
N SER A 142 -1.05 1.11 3.70
CA SER A 142 -2.00 0.43 4.60
C SER A 142 -2.30 -1.03 4.23
N ASP A 143 -1.91 -1.52 3.05
CA ASP A 143 -2.41 -2.80 2.55
C ASP A 143 -1.38 -3.60 1.72
N ALA A 144 -0.12 -3.63 2.18
CA ALA A 144 0.90 -4.49 1.59
C ALA A 144 0.51 -5.98 1.69
N ARG A 145 0.73 -6.71 0.60
CA ARG A 145 0.30 -8.10 0.42
C ARG A 145 1.44 -9.05 0.09
N ARG A 146 2.59 -8.53 -0.33
CA ARG A 146 3.75 -9.30 -0.77
C ARG A 146 5.04 -8.70 -0.23
N GLU A 147 6.08 -9.50 -0.13
CA GLU A 147 7.42 -9.02 0.23
C GLU A 147 7.89 -7.94 -0.73
N THR A 148 7.63 -8.11 -2.03
CA THR A 148 7.97 -7.12 -3.06
C THR A 148 7.32 -5.75 -2.84
N ASP A 149 6.16 -5.69 -2.15
CA ASP A 149 5.57 -4.41 -1.76
C ASP A 149 6.44 -3.72 -0.68
N ILE A 150 6.91 -4.49 0.32
CA ILE A 150 7.76 -3.96 1.41
C ILE A 150 9.13 -3.54 0.85
N ASP A 151 9.74 -4.40 0.03
CA ASP A 151 11.05 -4.18 -0.56
C ASP A 151 11.04 -2.95 -1.48
N PHE A 152 9.97 -2.75 -2.25
CA PHE A 152 9.82 -1.54 -3.06
C PHE A 152 9.99 -0.25 -2.24
N PHE A 153 9.33 -0.15 -1.09
CA PHE A 153 9.44 1.04 -0.24
C PHE A 153 10.79 1.14 0.46
N ARG A 154 11.42 0.02 0.80
CA ARG A 154 12.78 -0.01 1.38
C ARG A 154 13.86 0.43 0.41
N GLU A 155 13.73 0.03 -0.85
CA GLU A 155 14.77 0.22 -1.86
C GLU A 155 14.61 1.51 -2.67
N SER A 156 13.36 1.96 -2.87
CA SER A 156 13.07 3.11 -3.73
C SER A 156 13.16 4.45 -3.02
N PHE A 157 13.18 4.48 -1.68
CA PHE A 157 13.18 5.71 -0.91
C PHE A 157 14.38 5.80 0.03
N PRO A 158 15.03 6.97 0.15
CA PRO A 158 16.22 7.15 0.99
C PRO A 158 15.89 7.30 2.49
N CYS A 159 14.65 7.15 2.89
CA CYS A 159 14.19 7.24 4.26
C CYS A 159 13.96 5.85 4.88
N PRO A 160 13.97 5.73 6.22
CA PRO A 160 13.63 4.49 6.90
C PRO A 160 12.25 3.97 6.51
N THR A 161 12.13 2.65 6.35
CA THR A 161 10.87 1.95 6.14
C THR A 161 10.67 0.93 7.23
N LEU A 162 9.57 1.05 7.99
CA LEU A 162 9.18 0.14 9.06
C LEU A 162 8.05 -0.78 8.59
N ALA A 163 8.27 -2.08 8.65
CA ALA A 163 7.25 -3.08 8.33
C ALA A 163 6.45 -3.43 9.58
N VAL A 164 5.12 -3.31 9.49
CA VAL A 164 4.18 -3.51 10.60
C VAL A 164 3.19 -4.60 10.26
N ARG A 165 3.11 -5.64 11.10
CA ARG A 165 2.11 -6.72 10.96
C ARG A 165 1.01 -6.57 11.99
N VAL A 166 -0.24 -6.44 11.54
CA VAL A 166 -1.41 -6.49 12.40
C VAL A 166 -1.93 -7.91 12.46
N ARG A 167 -2.06 -8.45 13.66
CA ARG A 167 -2.58 -9.80 13.94
C ARG A 167 -3.89 -9.71 14.71
N ALA A 168 -4.79 -10.60 14.40
CA ALA A 168 -5.99 -10.91 15.18
C ALA A 168 -6.30 -12.39 14.98
N THR A 169 -6.77 -13.05 16.02
CA THR A 169 -7.20 -14.44 15.97
C THR A 169 -8.37 -14.62 15.00
N GLU A 170 -8.58 -15.84 14.56
CA GLU A 170 -9.71 -16.15 13.70
C GLU A 170 -11.04 -15.89 14.42
N ALA A 171 -11.11 -16.18 15.73
CA ALA A 171 -12.28 -15.88 16.56
C ALA A 171 -12.63 -14.38 16.54
N THR A 172 -11.65 -13.51 16.81
CA THR A 172 -11.81 -12.05 16.74
C THR A 172 -12.22 -11.58 15.36
N ARG A 173 -11.61 -12.12 14.32
CA ARG A 173 -11.95 -11.76 12.93
C ARG A 173 -13.39 -12.17 12.58
N ARG A 174 -13.85 -13.35 13.04
CA ARG A 174 -15.23 -13.82 12.89
C ARG A 174 -16.21 -12.92 13.62
N ASN A 175 -15.93 -12.53 14.86
CA ASN A 175 -16.74 -11.56 15.60
C ASN A 175 -16.86 -10.21 14.87
N ARG A 176 -15.85 -9.83 14.09
CA ARG A 176 -15.85 -8.64 13.22
C ARG A 176 -16.48 -8.89 11.84
N GLY A 177 -17.21 -10.00 11.68
CA GLY A 177 -17.92 -10.33 10.45
C GLY A 177 -17.02 -10.88 9.34
N TRP A 178 -15.87 -11.51 9.68
CA TRP A 178 -15.11 -12.28 8.70
C TRP A 178 -15.75 -13.65 8.49
N VAL A 179 -15.96 -13.98 7.22
CA VAL A 179 -16.35 -15.32 6.78
C VAL A 179 -15.27 -15.78 5.81
N HIS A 180 -14.77 -17.02 6.02
CA HIS A 180 -13.78 -17.60 5.11
C HIS A 180 -14.39 -17.75 3.71
N THR A 181 -13.71 -17.21 2.73
CA THR A 181 -14.11 -17.25 1.32
C THR A 181 -13.01 -17.95 0.53
N PRO A 182 -13.22 -19.20 0.06
CA PRO A 182 -12.26 -19.92 -0.77
C PRO A 182 -11.86 -19.10 -2.00
N GLY A 183 -10.59 -19.15 -2.40
CA GLY A 183 -10.04 -18.38 -3.51
C GLY A 183 -9.77 -16.89 -3.18
N ILE A 184 -10.16 -16.43 -1.99
CA ILE A 184 -9.86 -15.07 -1.51
C ILE A 184 -8.96 -15.14 -0.28
N ASP A 185 -9.38 -15.84 0.78
CA ASP A 185 -8.65 -15.88 2.05
C ASP A 185 -7.45 -16.84 2.01
N ASP A 186 -7.40 -17.77 1.07
CA ASP A 186 -6.30 -18.68 0.74
C ASP A 186 -5.42 -18.17 -0.43
N ALA A 187 -5.81 -17.08 -1.06
CA ALA A 187 -5.04 -16.50 -2.15
C ALA A 187 -3.72 -15.86 -1.67
N THR A 188 -2.75 -15.77 -2.56
CA THR A 188 -1.45 -15.12 -2.29
C THR A 188 -1.61 -13.67 -1.81
N THR A 189 -2.67 -12.99 -2.21
CA THR A 189 -3.01 -11.63 -1.75
C THR A 189 -3.39 -11.57 -0.26
N GLU A 190 -3.73 -12.67 0.38
CA GLU A 190 -4.01 -12.74 1.83
C GLU A 190 -2.93 -13.50 2.61
N CYS A 191 -2.30 -14.51 1.99
CA CYS A 191 -1.34 -15.40 2.65
C CYS A 191 0.12 -15.12 2.29
N GLY A 192 0.39 -14.25 1.32
CA GLY A 192 1.73 -14.03 0.76
C GLY A 192 2.78 -13.50 1.74
N LEU A 193 2.36 -13.01 2.91
CA LEU A 193 3.26 -12.53 3.98
C LEU A 193 3.17 -13.37 5.26
N ASP A 194 2.52 -14.54 5.24
CA ASP A 194 2.36 -15.38 6.44
C ASP A 194 3.67 -16.03 6.87
N HIS A 195 4.57 -16.31 5.94
CA HIS A 195 5.89 -16.89 6.19
C HIS A 195 6.93 -15.85 6.67
N VAL A 196 6.63 -14.56 6.56
CA VAL A 196 7.54 -13.50 7.00
C VAL A 196 7.57 -13.44 8.53
N THR A 197 8.75 -13.60 9.10
CA THR A 197 8.97 -13.60 10.55
C THR A 197 9.60 -12.30 11.08
N LYS A 198 10.23 -11.52 10.20
CA LYS A 198 10.92 -10.28 10.58
C LYS A 198 10.04 -9.07 10.29
N TRP A 199 9.46 -8.54 11.34
CA TRP A 199 8.67 -7.32 11.36
C TRP A 199 9.28 -6.33 12.34
N ASP A 200 9.27 -5.04 11.99
CA ASP A 200 9.70 -3.99 12.93
C ASP A 200 8.70 -3.85 14.08
N PHE A 201 7.42 -4.04 13.78
CA PHE A 201 6.33 -4.11 14.77
C PHE A 201 5.35 -5.23 14.44
N VAL A 202 4.90 -5.92 15.47
CA VAL A 202 3.74 -6.84 15.40
C VAL A 202 2.70 -6.30 16.37
N LEU A 203 1.54 -5.89 15.86
CA LEU A 203 0.44 -5.35 16.64
C LEU A 203 -0.62 -6.44 16.79
N ALA A 204 -0.81 -6.90 18.02
CA ALA A 204 -1.90 -7.80 18.38
C ALA A 204 -3.18 -6.96 18.58
N ASN A 205 -4.30 -7.42 18.04
CA ASN A 205 -5.56 -6.69 18.07
C ASN A 205 -6.73 -7.64 18.34
N ASP A 206 -6.57 -8.44 19.38
CA ASP A 206 -7.63 -9.27 19.94
C ASP A 206 -8.27 -8.57 21.15
N ASP A 207 -9.40 -9.09 21.63
CA ASP A 207 -10.02 -8.62 22.85
C ASP A 207 -9.10 -8.91 24.04
N GLY A 208 -8.74 -7.88 24.80
CA GLY A 208 -7.79 -7.98 25.91
C GLY A 208 -6.35 -7.60 25.60
N ASP A 209 -5.98 -7.42 24.32
CA ASP A 209 -4.69 -6.87 23.97
C ASP A 209 -4.59 -5.39 24.33
N ASP A 210 -3.41 -4.98 24.82
CA ASP A 210 -3.13 -3.55 25.03
C ASP A 210 -2.70 -2.89 23.70
N LEU A 211 -3.69 -2.68 22.85
CA LEU A 211 -3.46 -2.00 21.57
C LEU A 211 -2.95 -0.57 21.78
N GLU A 212 -3.38 0.09 22.86
CA GLU A 212 -2.96 1.47 23.14
C GLU A 212 -1.45 1.56 23.42
N ALA A 213 -0.91 0.70 24.27
CA ALA A 213 0.53 0.66 24.53
C ALA A 213 1.34 0.33 23.27
N GLN A 214 0.81 -0.55 22.42
CA GLN A 214 1.43 -0.90 21.16
C GLN A 214 1.45 0.29 20.17
N LEU A 215 0.34 1.04 20.06
CA LEU A 215 0.27 2.25 19.23
C LEU A 215 1.22 3.34 19.74
N GLN A 216 1.33 3.51 21.06
CA GLN A 216 2.29 4.44 21.66
C GLN A 216 3.74 4.06 21.33
N ALA A 217 4.07 2.76 21.28
CA ALA A 217 5.40 2.32 20.87
C ALA A 217 5.71 2.68 19.40
N VAL A 218 4.73 2.50 18.50
CA VAL A 218 4.88 2.92 17.09
C VAL A 218 5.03 4.44 17.00
N LEU A 219 4.22 5.22 17.73
CA LEU A 219 4.30 6.69 17.72
C LEU A 219 5.65 7.19 18.24
N ARG A 220 6.20 6.60 19.30
CA ARG A 220 7.56 6.92 19.78
C ARG A 220 8.60 6.68 18.68
N ALA A 221 8.54 5.53 18.02
CA ALA A 221 9.45 5.20 16.93
C ALA A 221 9.35 6.18 15.73
N ILE A 222 8.15 6.73 15.48
CA ILE A 222 7.95 7.77 14.47
C ILE A 222 8.61 9.08 14.92
N HIS A 223 8.36 9.54 16.15
CA HIS A 223 8.92 10.78 16.66
C HIS A 223 10.46 10.75 16.75
N GLU A 224 11.04 9.59 17.07
CA GLU A 224 12.50 9.41 17.09
C GLU A 224 13.16 9.55 15.71
N ARG A 225 12.42 9.27 14.63
CA ARG A 225 12.94 9.22 13.25
C ARG A 225 12.50 10.41 12.40
N CYS A 226 11.50 11.14 12.83
CA CYS A 226 10.97 12.29 12.13
C CYS A 226 10.99 13.52 13.02
N SER A 227 11.45 14.64 12.48
CA SER A 227 11.31 15.96 13.11
C SER A 227 9.89 16.47 12.87
N LEU A 228 8.91 15.96 13.64
CA LEU A 228 7.49 16.27 13.50
C LEU A 228 7.05 17.42 14.39
#